data_dfb04751d71a8bbee17e36f62e140109
#
_entry.id   dfb04751d71a8bbee17e36f62e140109
#
_cell.length_a   1.000
_cell.length_b   1.000
_cell.length_c   1.000
_cell.angle_alpha   90.00
_cell.angle_beta   90.00
_cell.angle_gamma   90.00
#
_symmetry.space_group_name_H-M   'P 1'
#
loop_
_entity.id
_entity.type
_entity.pdbx_description
1 polymer ?
#
loop_
_entity_poly.entity_id
_entity_poly.type
_entity_poly.pdbx_seq_one_letter_code
_entity_poly.pdbx_strand_id
1 'polypeptide(L)'
;MKLSMPRILLATLILTFSGLVMAATGGSPATVAKPKVDVHAAASFGSPTVTTLRNKAAVSIVGQEGLWFKIALDGGQTGYVRVNEVRVAYGKSDSGGIGAALFTGRAGQGRTTETASVRGLDESTLKSAHFDAAQLERMESYRVSAAEAQRAAERNHWVATSVPFASEFKPSQDSNQNASSGSSSRASSRTGLRALGGALSSFLPGSSSGVASAAANHSDAIVGKSDAEVLQEELELGPMLAGRILGAAPLVNDPAIQRRVNLIGRWLASQTSRPDLPWTFGVIDDGEVNAFAAPGGYILITKGLYDLLTSDAEVAAVLGHELSHVVQRDHYEVIRKQELQAAGREAVMSQVNTGGGLAGSLAREFIERNGAAIMMTQLDRNAEYRADQAAGIYLARGGFNPLELYAVLQKMASLGSSSSRMASLYKTHPPLDKRLDALDKRGYGDLQAYLDR
;
A
#
# COMPACT_ATOMS: atom_id res chain seq x y z
N MET A 1 33.25 -54.41 69.66
CA MET A 1 32.59 -53.13 69.50
C MET A 1 32.79 -52.68 68.06
N LYS A 2 31.78 -52.87 67.16
CA LYS A 2 31.85 -52.49 65.75
C LYS A 2 31.01 -51.25 65.60
N LEU A 3 31.63 -50.12 65.27
CA LEU A 3 30.93 -48.90 64.86
C LEU A 3 30.64 -48.98 63.39
N SER A 4 29.34 -48.86 63.06
CA SER A 4 28.84 -48.71 61.69
C SER A 4 28.77 -47.23 61.33
N MET A 5 29.45 -46.84 60.25
CA MET A 5 29.28 -45.51 59.63
C MET A 5 28.07 -45.51 58.64
N PRO A 6 27.26 -44.43 58.61
CA PRO A 6 26.18 -44.28 57.63
C PRO A 6 26.75 -43.78 56.31
N ARG A 7 26.28 -44.39 55.20
CA ARG A 7 26.54 -43.96 53.85
C ARG A 7 25.67 -42.71 53.53
N ILE A 8 26.32 -41.59 53.32
CA ILE A 8 25.71 -40.38 52.81
C ILE A 8 25.58 -40.55 51.29
N LEU A 9 24.32 -40.59 50.79
CA LEU A 9 24.00 -40.54 49.36
C LEU A 9 24.12 -39.09 48.89
N LEU A 10 25.13 -38.79 48.08
CA LEU A 10 25.30 -37.49 47.42
C LEU A 10 24.43 -37.49 46.16
N ALA A 11 23.25 -36.90 46.26
CA ALA A 11 22.40 -36.66 45.10
C ALA A 11 22.96 -35.47 44.28
N THR A 12 23.60 -35.78 43.18
CA THR A 12 24.09 -34.76 42.20
C THR A 12 22.90 -34.20 41.45
N LEU A 13 22.45 -32.99 41.81
CA LEU A 13 21.45 -32.22 41.09
C LEU A 13 22.12 -31.64 39.85
N ILE A 14 21.90 -32.25 38.69
CA ILE A 14 22.30 -31.68 37.38
C ILE A 14 21.32 -30.59 37.05
N LEU A 15 21.65 -29.35 37.38
CA LEU A 15 21.00 -28.19 36.82
C LEU A 15 21.45 -28.05 35.39
N THR A 16 20.58 -28.41 34.46
CA THR A 16 20.74 -28.06 33.03
C THR A 16 20.44 -26.56 32.91
N PHE A 17 21.47 -25.75 33.03
CA PHE A 17 21.45 -24.35 32.64
C PHE A 17 21.37 -24.32 31.14
N SER A 18 20.14 -24.20 30.58
CA SER A 18 19.96 -23.81 29.19
C SER A 18 20.45 -22.37 29.08
N GLY A 19 21.75 -22.22 28.90
CA GLY A 19 22.38 -20.95 28.65
C GLY A 19 21.85 -20.38 27.35
N LEU A 20 21.03 -19.33 27.44
CA LEU A 20 20.72 -18.47 26.33
C LEU A 20 22.00 -17.74 25.95
N VAL A 21 22.82 -18.34 25.10
CA VAL A 21 23.96 -17.65 24.51
C VAL A 21 23.38 -16.70 23.46
N MET A 22 23.06 -15.49 23.92
CA MET A 22 22.85 -14.35 23.04
C MET A 22 24.23 -14.01 22.44
N ALA A 23 24.54 -14.61 21.30
CA ALA A 23 25.61 -14.12 20.46
C ALA A 23 25.20 -12.71 20.01
N ALA A 24 25.93 -11.70 20.48
CA ALA A 24 25.81 -10.31 20.09
C ALA A 24 26.35 -10.15 18.65
N THR A 25 25.69 -10.77 17.68
CA THR A 25 25.85 -10.44 16.26
C THR A 25 24.80 -9.39 15.94
N GLY A 26 25.22 -8.23 15.45
CA GLY A 26 24.37 -7.08 15.16
C GLY A 26 23.37 -7.30 14.03
N GLY A 27 22.49 -8.31 14.18
CA GLY A 27 21.42 -8.67 13.23
C GLY A 27 20.04 -8.26 13.73
N SER A 28 19.06 -8.25 12.83
CA SER A 28 17.66 -7.99 13.17
C SER A 28 17.01 -9.23 13.78
N PRO A 29 16.43 -9.14 14.99
CA PRO A 29 15.74 -10.27 15.62
C PRO A 29 14.52 -10.67 14.81
N ALA A 30 14.32 -11.98 14.65
CA ALA A 30 13.18 -12.55 13.94
C ALA A 30 12.77 -13.89 14.58
N THR A 31 11.62 -14.39 14.21
CA THR A 31 11.09 -15.69 14.64
C THR A 31 10.62 -16.51 13.45
N VAL A 32 10.79 -17.82 13.54
CA VAL A 32 10.28 -18.76 12.53
C VAL A 32 8.75 -18.76 12.55
N ALA A 33 8.14 -18.45 11.41
CA ALA A 33 6.69 -18.28 11.24
C ALA A 33 5.99 -19.60 10.81
N LYS A 34 6.71 -20.53 10.13
CA LYS A 34 6.15 -21.76 9.63
C LYS A 34 6.40 -22.95 10.59
N PRO A 35 5.59 -24.02 10.53
CA PRO A 35 5.76 -25.19 11.41
C PRO A 35 7.15 -25.80 11.36
N LYS A 36 7.73 -25.87 10.16
CA LYS A 36 9.06 -26.38 9.87
C LYS A 36 9.70 -25.54 8.77
N VAL A 37 10.95 -25.16 8.92
CA VAL A 37 11.74 -24.39 7.95
C VAL A 37 13.09 -25.06 7.79
N ASP A 38 13.44 -25.44 6.57
CA ASP A 38 14.74 -25.95 6.24
C ASP A 38 15.68 -24.76 5.92
N VAL A 39 16.79 -24.70 6.62
CA VAL A 39 17.81 -23.66 6.44
C VAL A 39 18.78 -24.13 5.39
N HIS A 40 18.95 -23.37 4.34
CA HIS A 40 19.80 -23.71 3.18
C HIS A 40 21.21 -23.12 3.32
N ALA A 41 22.21 -23.80 2.73
CA ALA A 41 23.60 -23.31 2.73
C ALA A 41 23.80 -22.09 1.82
N ALA A 42 22.93 -21.88 0.82
CA ALA A 42 22.93 -20.73 -0.08
C ALA A 42 21.49 -20.27 -0.35
N ALA A 43 21.33 -19.09 -0.93
CA ALA A 43 20.04 -18.47 -1.30
C ALA A 43 19.36 -19.19 -2.50
N SER A 44 19.15 -20.51 -2.38
CA SER A 44 18.62 -21.38 -3.44
C SER A 44 17.97 -22.61 -2.87
N PHE A 45 16.83 -23.03 -3.42
CA PHE A 45 16.14 -24.29 -3.07
C PHE A 45 16.97 -25.55 -3.39
N GLY A 46 17.84 -25.49 -4.40
CA GLY A 46 18.73 -26.60 -4.76
C GLY A 46 19.96 -26.75 -3.85
N SER A 47 20.15 -25.84 -2.91
CA SER A 47 21.27 -25.85 -1.97
C SER A 47 21.03 -26.87 -0.84
N PRO A 48 22.09 -27.52 -0.31
CA PRO A 48 21.95 -28.42 0.82
C PRO A 48 21.32 -27.79 2.04
N THR A 49 20.49 -28.56 2.76
CA THR A 49 19.93 -28.13 4.05
C THR A 49 21.01 -28.25 5.12
N VAL A 50 21.30 -27.12 5.80
CA VAL A 50 22.26 -27.04 6.91
C VAL A 50 21.63 -27.53 8.22
N THR A 51 20.41 -27.09 8.48
CA THR A 51 19.61 -27.42 9.66
C THR A 51 18.13 -27.19 9.40
N THR A 52 17.29 -27.62 10.33
CA THR A 52 15.85 -27.42 10.29
C THR A 52 15.41 -26.71 11.56
N LEU A 53 14.65 -25.63 11.40
CA LEU A 53 14.07 -24.85 12.49
C LEU A 53 12.57 -25.13 12.65
N ARG A 54 12.09 -25.01 13.88
CA ARG A 54 10.67 -25.17 14.21
C ARG A 54 9.99 -23.82 14.43
N ASN A 55 8.68 -23.81 14.35
CA ASN A 55 7.86 -22.63 14.63
C ASN A 55 8.27 -21.96 15.95
N LYS A 56 8.30 -20.65 15.95
CA LYS A 56 8.71 -19.77 17.07
C LYS A 56 10.19 -19.86 17.46
N ALA A 57 11.03 -20.60 16.74
CA ALA A 57 12.46 -20.53 16.98
C ALA A 57 12.94 -19.08 16.74
N ALA A 58 13.71 -18.54 17.67
CA ALA A 58 14.32 -17.21 17.55
C ALA A 58 15.53 -17.32 16.60
N VAL A 59 15.65 -16.36 15.68
CA VAL A 59 16.76 -16.23 14.73
C VAL A 59 17.22 -14.79 14.64
N SER A 60 18.43 -14.57 14.16
CA SER A 60 18.95 -13.22 13.86
C SER A 60 19.22 -13.11 12.36
N ILE A 61 18.56 -12.17 11.70
CA ILE A 61 18.77 -11.87 10.29
C ILE A 61 20.00 -10.98 10.19
N VAL A 62 21.02 -11.45 9.46
CA VAL A 62 22.31 -10.77 9.28
C VAL A 62 22.49 -10.25 7.85
N GLY A 63 21.54 -10.50 6.95
CA GLY A 63 21.55 -10.01 5.58
C GLY A 63 20.36 -10.51 4.77
N GLN A 64 20.26 -10.03 3.53
CA GLN A 64 19.26 -10.45 2.56
C GLN A 64 19.89 -10.61 1.18
N GLU A 65 19.55 -11.68 0.47
CA GLU A 65 19.88 -11.91 -0.93
C GLU A 65 18.59 -12.23 -1.70
N GLY A 66 18.09 -11.28 -2.47
CA GLY A 66 16.79 -11.40 -3.12
C GLY A 66 15.70 -11.71 -2.09
N LEU A 67 14.97 -12.81 -2.30
CA LEU A 67 13.90 -13.28 -1.42
C LEU A 67 14.36 -14.25 -0.32
N TRP A 68 15.65 -14.24 0.03
CA TRP A 68 16.23 -15.05 1.07
C TRP A 68 16.86 -14.19 2.16
N PHE A 69 16.50 -14.49 3.41
CA PHE A 69 17.19 -13.93 4.55
C PHE A 69 18.39 -14.81 4.92
N LYS A 70 19.54 -14.17 5.07
CA LYS A 70 20.70 -14.79 5.69
C LYS A 70 20.55 -14.69 7.20
N ILE A 71 20.53 -15.82 7.87
CA ILE A 71 20.38 -15.89 9.32
C ILE A 71 21.65 -16.41 9.98
N ALA A 72 21.91 -15.93 11.21
CA ALA A 72 22.96 -16.47 12.05
C ALA A 72 22.48 -17.77 12.70
N LEU A 73 23.36 -18.77 12.74
CA LEU A 73 23.19 -20.05 13.40
C LEU A 73 24.19 -20.21 14.54
N ASP A 74 23.97 -21.20 15.40
CA ASP A 74 24.91 -21.51 16.48
C ASP A 74 26.31 -21.86 15.94
N GLY A 75 27.34 -21.53 16.73
CA GLY A 75 28.73 -21.76 16.33
C GLY A 75 29.29 -20.79 15.27
N GLY A 76 28.62 -19.66 15.00
CA GLY A 76 29.07 -18.64 14.05
C GLY A 76 28.79 -18.99 12.58
N GLN A 77 28.07 -20.05 12.31
CA GLN A 77 27.62 -20.41 10.97
C GLN A 77 26.46 -19.51 10.51
N THR A 78 26.23 -19.49 9.21
CA THR A 78 25.08 -18.79 8.62
C THR A 78 24.34 -19.71 7.67
N GLY A 79 23.06 -19.42 7.45
CA GLY A 79 22.25 -20.13 6.47
C GLY A 79 21.16 -19.22 5.91
N TYR A 80 20.38 -19.73 4.99
CA TYR A 80 19.37 -18.98 4.26
C TYR A 80 17.99 -19.57 4.44
N VAL A 81 17.01 -18.71 4.66
CA VAL A 81 15.57 -19.04 4.75
C VAL A 81 14.78 -18.06 3.88
N ARG A 82 13.63 -18.48 3.36
CA ARG A 82 12.78 -17.58 2.55
C ARG A 82 12.18 -16.48 3.41
N VAL A 83 11.96 -15.31 2.79
CA VAL A 83 11.43 -14.11 3.46
C VAL A 83 10.06 -14.34 4.14
N ASN A 84 9.24 -15.27 3.63
CA ASN A 84 7.94 -15.62 4.20
C ASN A 84 7.99 -16.80 5.21
N GLU A 85 9.15 -17.29 5.54
CA GLU A 85 9.35 -18.37 6.53
C GLU A 85 9.67 -17.84 7.92
N VAL A 86 10.17 -16.62 8.00
CA VAL A 86 10.48 -15.93 9.26
C VAL A 86 9.79 -14.57 9.32
N ARG A 87 9.56 -14.08 10.53
CA ARG A 87 9.01 -12.77 10.83
C ARG A 87 10.04 -11.93 11.55
N VAL A 88 10.37 -10.79 10.99
CA VAL A 88 11.13 -9.76 11.70
C VAL A 88 10.36 -9.34 12.95
N ALA A 89 11.04 -9.20 14.08
CA ALA A 89 10.40 -8.78 15.32
C ALA A 89 9.85 -7.36 15.18
N TYR A 90 8.52 -7.25 15.33
CA TYR A 90 7.80 -6.00 15.30
C TYR A 90 7.74 -5.43 16.72
N GLY A 91 8.58 -4.47 17.04
CA GLY A 91 8.65 -3.93 18.39
C GLY A 91 9.40 -2.60 18.46
N LYS A 92 9.43 -2.01 19.66
CA LYS A 92 10.26 -0.85 19.94
C LYS A 92 11.73 -1.25 19.79
N SER A 93 12.30 -1.03 18.64
CA SER A 93 13.72 -1.19 18.42
C SER A 93 14.38 0.16 18.67
N ASP A 94 15.07 0.30 19.79
CA ASP A 94 15.99 1.42 20.06
C ASP A 94 17.26 1.33 19.19
N SER A 95 17.39 0.30 18.36
CA SER A 95 18.51 0.11 17.45
C SER A 95 18.31 0.96 16.18
N GLY A 96 18.44 2.28 16.33
CA GLY A 96 18.30 3.22 15.24
C GLY A 96 19.08 2.81 13.97
N GLY A 97 18.37 2.46 12.92
CA GLY A 97 18.91 2.34 11.58
C GLY A 97 19.69 1.08 11.22
N ILE A 98 20.10 0.23 12.17
CA ILE A 98 20.89 -0.99 11.87
C ILE A 98 20.07 -1.98 11.07
N GLY A 99 18.79 -2.16 11.40
CA GLY A 99 17.88 -3.05 10.69
C GLY A 99 17.76 -2.69 9.20
N ALA A 100 17.49 -1.42 8.89
CA ALA A 100 17.37 -0.95 7.52
C ALA A 100 18.69 -1.06 6.74
N ALA A 101 19.82 -0.80 7.39
CA ALA A 101 21.15 -0.90 6.77
C ALA A 101 21.48 -2.34 6.35
N LEU A 102 21.04 -3.35 7.12
CA LEU A 102 21.19 -4.77 6.78
C LEU A 102 20.41 -5.16 5.52
N PHE A 103 19.20 -4.59 5.36
CA PHE A 103 18.33 -4.90 4.22
C PHE A 103 18.65 -4.12 2.94
N THR A 104 19.33 -2.98 3.07
CA THR A 104 19.67 -2.11 1.92
C THR A 104 21.10 -2.30 1.41
N GLY A 105 21.91 -3.15 2.05
CA GLY A 105 23.33 -3.35 1.71
C GLY A 105 24.21 -2.13 2.01
N ARG A 106 23.68 -1.07 2.65
CA ARG A 106 24.40 0.16 3.01
C ARG A 106 24.97 0.11 4.42
N ALA A 107 25.23 -1.08 4.95
CA ALA A 107 25.93 -1.27 6.21
C ALA A 107 27.34 -0.68 6.10
N GLY A 108 27.60 0.43 6.78
CA GLY A 108 28.90 1.12 6.77
C GLY A 108 28.90 2.52 6.13
N GLN A 109 27.87 2.94 5.43
CA GLN A 109 27.68 4.34 5.10
C GLN A 109 27.05 5.03 6.32
N GLY A 110 27.81 5.98 6.87
CA GLY A 110 27.53 6.63 8.14
C GLY A 110 26.07 7.06 8.30
N ARG A 111 25.62 7.15 9.56
CA ARG A 111 24.34 7.73 9.94
C ARG A 111 24.10 8.94 9.06
N THR A 112 23.08 8.87 8.21
CA THR A 112 22.48 10.09 7.70
C THR A 112 22.03 10.84 8.95
N THR A 113 22.74 11.90 9.27
CA THR A 113 22.30 12.86 10.28
C THR A 113 20.86 13.22 9.89
N GLU A 114 19.90 12.86 10.73
CA GLU A 114 18.56 13.44 10.65
C GLU A 114 18.76 14.95 10.78
N THR A 115 18.83 15.62 9.66
CA THR A 115 18.72 17.07 9.64
C THR A 115 17.29 17.37 10.10
N ALA A 116 17.18 17.96 11.28
CA ALA A 116 15.97 18.25 12.03
C ALA A 116 15.01 19.24 11.33
N SER A 117 14.90 19.24 10.01
CA SER A 117 14.11 20.24 9.28
C SER A 117 13.24 19.72 8.14
N VAL A 118 13.09 18.42 7.94
CA VAL A 118 12.07 17.91 7.01
C VAL A 118 10.88 17.45 7.83
N ARG A 119 9.91 18.33 8.01
CA ARG A 119 8.56 17.92 8.42
C ARG A 119 8.02 17.06 7.29
N GLY A 120 7.76 15.78 7.58
CA GLY A 120 7.10 14.89 6.64
C GLY A 120 5.75 15.42 6.20
N LEU A 121 5.24 14.89 5.09
CA LEU A 121 3.92 15.21 4.60
C LEU A 121 2.86 14.77 5.60
N ASP A 122 2.20 15.72 6.23
CA ASP A 122 1.05 15.48 7.08
C ASP A 122 -0.23 16.13 6.51
N GLU A 123 -1.37 15.83 7.12
CA GLU A 123 -2.66 16.37 6.70
C GLU A 123 -2.68 17.91 6.72
N SER A 124 -2.02 18.55 7.68
CA SER A 124 -1.96 20.00 7.78
C SER A 124 -1.13 20.63 6.69
N THR A 125 -0.02 20.00 6.34
CA THR A 125 0.87 20.38 5.24
C THR A 125 0.12 20.28 3.90
N LEU A 126 -0.58 19.17 3.66
CA LEU A 126 -1.36 18.99 2.44
C LEU A 126 -2.57 19.94 2.32
N LYS A 127 -3.22 20.28 3.45
CA LYS A 127 -4.29 21.30 3.46
C LYS A 127 -3.79 22.68 3.10
N SER A 128 -2.59 23.04 3.55
CA SER A 128 -1.98 24.34 3.28
C SER A 128 -1.20 24.40 1.97
N ALA A 129 -0.93 23.25 1.33
CA ALA A 129 -0.16 23.18 0.09
C ALA A 129 -0.88 23.90 -1.05
N HIS A 130 -0.13 24.67 -1.83
CA HIS A 130 -0.59 25.24 -3.08
C HIS A 130 -0.41 24.22 -4.21
N PHE A 131 -1.25 24.32 -5.22
CA PHE A 131 -1.11 23.55 -6.45
C PHE A 131 0.14 24.02 -7.21
N ASP A 132 1.05 23.09 -7.51
CA ASP A 132 2.27 23.37 -8.26
C ASP A 132 2.16 22.82 -9.69
N ALA A 133 1.79 23.69 -10.62
CA ALA A 133 1.62 23.33 -12.02
C ALA A 133 2.94 22.94 -12.69
N ALA A 134 4.06 23.58 -12.31
CA ALA A 134 5.36 23.30 -12.91
C ALA A 134 5.88 21.91 -12.51
N GLN A 135 5.72 21.55 -11.24
CA GLN A 135 6.08 20.20 -10.78
C GLN A 135 5.17 19.12 -11.38
N LEU A 136 3.87 19.41 -11.56
CA LEU A 136 2.93 18.50 -12.20
C LEU A 136 3.31 18.28 -13.67
N GLU A 137 3.55 19.33 -14.44
CA GLU A 137 4.01 19.25 -15.83
C GLU A 137 5.31 18.45 -15.94
N ARG A 138 6.24 18.71 -15.02
CA ARG A 138 7.49 17.96 -14.93
C ARG A 138 7.24 16.47 -14.63
N MET A 139 6.34 16.12 -13.71
CA MET A 139 5.96 14.74 -13.43
C MET A 139 5.37 14.08 -14.69
N GLU A 140 4.48 14.76 -15.37
CA GLU A 140 3.84 14.28 -16.60
C GLU A 140 4.82 14.11 -17.76
N SER A 141 5.88 14.91 -17.82
CA SER A 141 6.93 14.78 -18.84
C SER A 141 7.74 13.47 -18.73
N TYR A 142 7.69 12.80 -17.58
CA TYR A 142 8.31 11.49 -17.37
C TYR A 142 7.40 10.31 -17.76
N ARG A 143 6.16 10.56 -18.16
CA ARG A 143 5.26 9.49 -18.65
C ARG A 143 5.94 8.69 -19.74
N VAL A 144 5.72 7.39 -19.70
CA VAL A 144 6.16 6.48 -20.75
C VAL A 144 4.95 5.81 -21.41
N SER A 145 5.06 5.58 -22.70
CA SER A 145 4.03 4.84 -23.44
C SER A 145 4.04 3.36 -23.06
N ALA A 146 2.92 2.66 -23.34
CA ALA A 146 2.85 1.21 -23.18
C ALA A 146 3.95 0.48 -23.98
N ALA A 147 4.26 0.97 -25.20
CA ALA A 147 5.32 0.41 -26.03
C ALA A 147 6.73 0.61 -25.44
N GLU A 148 7.00 1.72 -24.77
CA GLU A 148 8.28 1.92 -24.07
C GLU A 148 8.41 1.00 -22.87
N ALA A 149 7.32 0.86 -22.07
CA ALA A 149 7.29 -0.06 -20.94
C ALA A 149 7.45 -1.52 -21.40
N GLN A 150 6.82 -1.91 -22.50
CA GLN A 150 6.98 -3.24 -23.09
C GLN A 150 8.44 -3.50 -23.50
N ARG A 151 9.08 -2.55 -24.20
CA ARG A 151 10.51 -2.68 -24.55
C ARG A 151 11.43 -2.73 -23.33
N ALA A 152 11.07 -2.05 -22.24
CA ALA A 152 11.80 -2.16 -20.99
C ALA A 152 11.64 -3.56 -20.36
N ALA A 153 10.42 -4.09 -20.37
CA ALA A 153 10.15 -5.45 -19.89
C ALA A 153 10.95 -6.51 -20.68
N GLU A 154 11.01 -6.39 -21.99
CA GLU A 154 11.80 -7.28 -22.86
C GLU A 154 13.30 -7.24 -22.50
N ARG A 155 13.86 -6.03 -22.34
CA ARG A 155 15.28 -5.87 -21.95
C ARG A 155 15.61 -6.42 -20.57
N ASN A 156 14.67 -6.33 -19.63
CA ASN A 156 14.82 -6.77 -18.26
C ASN A 156 14.27 -8.20 -18.02
N HIS A 157 13.83 -8.88 -19.07
CA HIS A 157 13.25 -10.22 -19.02
C HIS A 157 12.02 -10.33 -18.09
N TRP A 158 11.24 -9.25 -17.98
CA TRP A 158 9.94 -9.30 -17.32
C TRP A 158 8.92 -9.94 -18.26
N VAL A 159 8.48 -11.14 -17.93
CA VAL A 159 7.62 -11.93 -18.81
C VAL A 159 6.17 -11.87 -18.32
N ALA A 160 5.30 -11.29 -19.15
CA ALA A 160 3.87 -11.25 -18.86
C ALA A 160 3.27 -12.65 -18.73
N THR A 161 2.42 -12.84 -17.73
CA THR A 161 1.66 -14.08 -17.54
C THR A 161 0.21 -13.77 -17.19
N SER A 162 -0.70 -14.70 -17.48
CA SER A 162 -2.11 -14.57 -17.13
C SER A 162 -2.35 -15.17 -15.75
N VAL A 163 -2.80 -14.32 -14.81
CA VAL A 163 -3.24 -14.74 -13.48
C VAL A 163 -4.64 -14.15 -13.24
N PRO A 164 -5.67 -14.96 -12.95
CA PRO A 164 -7.00 -14.46 -12.73
C PRO A 164 -7.10 -13.66 -11.41
N PHE A 165 -7.90 -12.60 -11.42
CA PHE A 165 -8.26 -11.85 -10.22
C PHE A 165 -9.76 -11.55 -10.23
N ALA A 166 -10.52 -12.40 -9.55
CA ALA A 166 -11.98 -12.33 -9.56
C ALA A 166 -12.54 -11.03 -8.98
N SER A 167 -11.84 -10.44 -7.99
CA SER A 167 -12.23 -9.21 -7.31
C SER A 167 -11.70 -7.94 -8.00
N GLU A 168 -11.01 -8.04 -9.14
CA GLU A 168 -10.52 -6.88 -9.87
C GLU A 168 -11.69 -6.11 -10.49
N PHE A 169 -11.68 -4.80 -10.31
CA PHE A 169 -12.65 -3.92 -10.94
C PHE A 169 -12.65 -4.12 -12.47
N LYS A 170 -13.82 -4.22 -13.05
CA LYS A 170 -14.02 -4.33 -14.49
C LYS A 170 -14.87 -3.15 -14.93
N PRO A 171 -14.33 -2.21 -15.73
CA PRO A 171 -15.12 -1.14 -16.31
C PRO A 171 -16.29 -1.74 -17.10
N SER A 172 -17.48 -1.17 -16.94
CA SER A 172 -18.65 -1.57 -17.72
C SER A 172 -18.33 -1.33 -19.19
N GLN A 173 -18.39 -2.38 -20.00
CA GLN A 173 -18.41 -2.22 -21.44
C GLN A 173 -19.80 -1.69 -21.80
N ASP A 174 -20.02 -0.39 -21.71
CA ASP A 174 -21.14 0.25 -22.37
C ASP A 174 -20.90 0.09 -23.88
N SER A 175 -21.34 -1.07 -24.38
CA SER A 175 -21.49 -1.30 -25.80
C SER A 175 -22.38 -0.17 -26.33
N ASN A 176 -21.89 0.60 -27.24
CA ASN A 176 -22.51 1.71 -27.95
C ASN A 176 -23.74 1.26 -28.78
N GLN A 177 -24.46 0.23 -28.31
CA GLN A 177 -25.59 -0.39 -29.03
C GLN A 177 -26.93 -0.35 -28.32
N ASN A 178 -27.09 0.30 -27.15
CA ASN A 178 -28.40 0.44 -26.52
C ASN A 178 -28.61 1.76 -25.77
N ALA A 179 -28.58 2.86 -26.50
CA ALA A 179 -29.14 4.13 -26.00
C ALA A 179 -30.66 4.08 -25.72
N SER A 180 -31.32 2.95 -26.04
CA SER A 180 -32.77 2.77 -25.83
C SER A 180 -33.16 1.87 -24.66
N SER A 181 -32.25 1.06 -24.09
CA SER A 181 -32.58 0.15 -22.98
C SER A 181 -32.07 0.62 -21.59
N GLY A 182 -31.19 1.64 -21.55
CA GLY A 182 -30.69 2.22 -20.30
C GLY A 182 -31.70 3.08 -19.52
N SER A 183 -32.83 3.45 -20.17
CA SER A 183 -33.86 4.29 -19.55
C SER A 183 -34.76 3.52 -18.56
N SER A 184 -34.95 2.20 -18.74
CA SER A 184 -35.87 1.44 -17.90
C SER A 184 -35.29 1.05 -16.52
N SER A 185 -34.00 0.73 -16.42
CA SER A 185 -33.35 0.44 -15.15
C SER A 185 -33.08 1.71 -14.32
N ARG A 186 -32.74 2.83 -15.00
CA ARG A 186 -32.67 4.16 -14.35
C ARG A 186 -34.04 4.65 -13.86
N ALA A 187 -35.08 4.40 -14.62
CA ALA A 187 -36.46 4.73 -14.23
C ALA A 187 -36.91 3.92 -13.00
N SER A 188 -36.59 2.64 -12.92
CA SER A 188 -36.93 1.77 -11.78
C SER A 188 -36.22 2.19 -10.51
N SER A 189 -34.93 2.54 -10.59
CA SER A 189 -34.15 3.02 -9.44
C SER A 189 -34.65 4.42 -8.98
N ARG A 190 -34.99 5.30 -9.93
CA ARG A 190 -35.59 6.62 -9.62
C ARG A 190 -36.97 6.50 -8.98
N THR A 191 -37.77 5.53 -9.38
CA THR A 191 -39.08 5.27 -8.80
C THR A 191 -38.97 4.72 -7.38
N GLY A 192 -38.01 3.83 -7.11
CA GLY A 192 -37.72 3.30 -5.77
C GLY A 192 -37.21 4.37 -4.79
N LEU A 193 -36.33 5.27 -5.25
CA LEU A 193 -35.85 6.38 -4.42
C LEU A 193 -36.89 7.48 -4.21
N ARG A 194 -37.75 7.74 -5.19
CA ARG A 194 -38.90 8.63 -5.02
C ARG A 194 -39.90 8.09 -4.00
N ALA A 195 -40.10 6.77 -3.96
CA ALA A 195 -40.91 6.10 -2.95
C ALA A 195 -40.31 6.22 -1.55
N LEU A 196 -38.98 6.10 -1.42
CA LEU A 196 -38.25 6.33 -0.16
C LEU A 196 -38.26 7.79 0.27
N GLY A 197 -38.08 8.74 -0.66
CA GLY A 197 -38.21 10.18 -0.41
C GLY A 197 -39.62 10.56 0.01
N GLY A 198 -40.65 9.96 -0.60
CA GLY A 198 -42.07 10.12 -0.22
C GLY A 198 -42.39 9.55 1.17
N ALA A 199 -41.77 8.43 1.55
CA ALA A 199 -41.91 7.86 2.88
C ALA A 199 -41.24 8.71 3.97
N LEU A 200 -40.06 9.33 3.67
CA LEU A 200 -39.37 10.23 4.60
C LEU A 200 -40.13 11.54 4.78
N SER A 201 -40.79 12.06 3.73
CA SER A 201 -41.55 13.32 3.78
C SER A 201 -42.84 13.17 4.62
N SER A 202 -43.37 11.96 4.78
CA SER A 202 -44.55 11.70 5.63
C SER A 202 -44.22 11.71 7.13
N PHE A 203 -42.94 11.63 7.52
CA PHE A 203 -42.47 11.67 8.91
C PHE A 203 -42.05 13.09 9.38
N LEU A 204 -42.03 14.08 8.50
CA LEU A 204 -41.65 15.48 8.83
C LEU A 204 -42.83 16.42 8.53
N PRO A 205 -43.67 16.77 9.51
CA PRO A 205 -44.75 17.74 9.29
C PRO A 205 -44.14 19.14 9.08
N GLY A 206 -44.31 19.67 7.87
CA GLY A 206 -43.94 21.07 7.54
C GLY A 206 -42.89 21.27 6.47
N SER A 207 -42.48 20.23 5.73
CA SER A 207 -41.47 20.38 4.67
C SER A 207 -42.06 21.03 3.41
N SER A 208 -41.63 22.25 3.14
CA SER A 208 -41.91 22.97 1.90
C SER A 208 -41.23 22.33 0.68
N SER A 209 -41.74 22.62 -0.53
CA SER A 209 -41.29 22.12 -1.81
C SER A 209 -39.76 22.24 -2.08
N GLY A 210 -39.05 23.08 -1.31
CA GLY A 210 -37.60 23.25 -1.39
C GLY A 210 -36.79 22.04 -0.92
N VAL A 211 -37.30 21.29 0.07
CA VAL A 211 -36.64 20.06 0.57
C VAL A 211 -36.76 18.92 -0.44
N ALA A 212 -37.88 18.86 -1.15
CA ALA A 212 -38.09 17.84 -2.19
C ALA A 212 -37.18 18.06 -3.41
N SER A 213 -36.88 19.32 -3.78
CA SER A 213 -35.94 19.62 -4.87
C SER A 213 -34.46 19.45 -4.44
N ALA A 214 -34.11 19.76 -3.19
CA ALA A 214 -32.78 19.48 -2.65
C ALA A 214 -32.55 17.97 -2.50
N ALA A 215 -33.58 17.22 -2.06
CA ALA A 215 -33.52 15.75 -1.99
C ALA A 215 -33.51 15.12 -3.38
N ALA A 216 -34.12 15.70 -4.39
CA ALA A 216 -34.07 15.22 -5.77
C ALA A 216 -32.69 15.50 -6.40
N ASN A 217 -32.08 16.65 -6.15
CA ASN A 217 -30.71 16.95 -6.57
C ASN A 217 -29.69 16.11 -5.81
N HIS A 218 -29.95 15.74 -4.54
CA HIS A 218 -29.17 14.77 -3.78
C HIS A 218 -29.36 13.33 -4.25
N SER A 219 -30.57 12.97 -4.74
CA SER A 219 -30.81 11.64 -5.29
C SER A 219 -30.07 11.42 -6.61
N ASP A 220 -29.85 12.45 -7.42
CA ASP A 220 -29.02 12.38 -8.63
C ASP A 220 -27.53 12.25 -8.31
N ALA A 221 -27.08 12.72 -7.14
CA ALA A 221 -25.73 12.47 -6.62
C ALA A 221 -25.60 11.07 -5.95
N ILE A 222 -26.69 10.50 -5.46
CA ILE A 222 -26.75 9.17 -4.83
C ILE A 222 -27.07 8.07 -5.85
N VAL A 223 -27.86 8.33 -6.88
CA VAL A 223 -28.10 7.41 -8.01
C VAL A 223 -26.88 7.39 -8.89
N GLY A 224 -26.20 6.27 -8.87
CA GLY A 224 -24.89 6.01 -9.40
C GLY A 224 -24.58 6.68 -10.73
N LYS A 225 -23.50 7.46 -10.76
CA LYS A 225 -22.87 7.89 -11.98
C LYS A 225 -22.49 6.68 -12.82
N SER A 226 -22.55 6.81 -14.13
CA SER A 226 -22.00 5.79 -15.04
C SER A 226 -20.48 5.68 -14.88
N ASP A 227 -19.90 4.56 -15.26
CA ASP A 227 -18.44 4.40 -15.24
C ASP A 227 -17.72 5.49 -16.07
N ALA A 228 -18.34 5.98 -17.14
CA ALA A 228 -17.81 7.06 -17.97
C ALA A 228 -17.78 8.41 -17.21
N GLU A 229 -18.84 8.74 -16.47
CA GLU A 229 -18.89 9.95 -15.65
C GLU A 229 -17.88 9.88 -14.50
N VAL A 230 -17.76 8.71 -13.86
CA VAL A 230 -16.76 8.48 -12.81
C VAL A 230 -15.34 8.60 -13.38
N LEU A 231 -15.08 8.02 -14.55
CA LEU A 231 -13.77 8.12 -15.21
C LEU A 231 -13.42 9.58 -15.51
N GLN A 232 -14.38 10.36 -16.02
CA GLN A 232 -14.16 11.79 -16.30
C GLN A 232 -13.78 12.55 -15.03
N GLU A 233 -14.45 12.30 -13.92
CA GLU A 233 -14.11 12.92 -12.64
C GLU A 233 -12.74 12.46 -12.10
N GLU A 234 -12.41 11.17 -12.22
CA GLU A 234 -11.09 10.69 -11.85
C GLU A 234 -9.98 11.40 -12.64
N LEU A 235 -10.20 11.63 -13.95
CA LEU A 235 -9.25 12.32 -14.82
C LEU A 235 -9.10 13.82 -14.50
N GLU A 236 -10.12 14.44 -13.92
CA GLU A 236 -10.06 15.83 -13.43
C GLU A 236 -9.42 15.92 -12.04
N LEU A 237 -9.76 14.99 -11.14
CA LEU A 237 -9.27 14.98 -9.76
C LEU A 237 -7.78 14.62 -9.66
N GLY A 238 -7.33 13.66 -10.47
CA GLY A 238 -5.97 13.14 -10.40
C GLY A 238 -4.88 14.20 -10.49
N PRO A 239 -4.82 15.00 -11.57
CA PRO A 239 -3.82 16.04 -11.71
C PRO A 239 -3.92 17.12 -10.63
N MET A 240 -5.15 17.46 -10.18
CA MET A 240 -5.36 18.44 -9.12
C MET A 240 -4.76 17.96 -7.79
N LEU A 241 -5.01 16.70 -7.41
CA LEU A 241 -4.50 16.12 -6.18
C LEU A 241 -2.97 15.92 -6.25
N ALA A 242 -2.47 15.41 -7.37
CA ALA A 242 -1.03 15.24 -7.59
C ALA A 242 -0.29 16.58 -7.53
N GLY A 243 -0.81 17.63 -8.20
CA GLY A 243 -0.22 18.97 -8.20
C GLY A 243 -0.17 19.59 -6.80
N ARG A 244 -1.12 19.30 -5.92
CA ARG A 244 -1.10 19.74 -4.53
C ARG A 244 -0.10 18.98 -3.67
N ILE A 245 -0.02 17.65 -3.84
CA ILE A 245 1.01 16.85 -3.17
C ILE A 245 2.40 17.34 -3.58
N LEU A 246 2.59 17.64 -4.87
CA LEU A 246 3.83 18.18 -5.42
C LEU A 246 4.15 19.59 -4.91
N GLY A 247 3.15 20.40 -4.60
CA GLY A 247 3.31 21.70 -3.95
C GLY A 247 3.74 21.59 -2.48
N ALA A 248 3.46 20.46 -1.82
CA ALA A 248 3.92 20.16 -0.47
C ALA A 248 5.32 19.51 -0.45
N ALA A 249 5.59 18.64 -1.42
CA ALA A 249 6.89 17.98 -1.60
C ALA A 249 7.20 17.86 -3.11
N PRO A 250 8.22 18.56 -3.61
CA PRO A 250 8.56 18.56 -5.03
C PRO A 250 9.13 17.20 -5.46
N LEU A 251 9.17 16.97 -6.77
CA LEU A 251 9.83 15.78 -7.32
C LEU A 251 11.32 15.75 -6.96
N VAL A 252 11.81 14.56 -6.65
CA VAL A 252 13.27 14.31 -6.60
C VAL A 252 13.88 14.71 -7.94
N ASN A 253 14.93 15.54 -7.88
CA ASN A 253 15.59 16.05 -9.08
C ASN A 253 16.59 15.03 -9.65
N ASP A 254 16.09 13.85 -9.99
CA ASP A 254 16.84 12.77 -10.65
C ASP A 254 15.97 12.14 -11.75
N PRO A 255 16.24 12.48 -13.04
CA PRO A 255 15.49 11.94 -14.16
C PRO A 255 15.56 10.42 -14.28
N ALA A 256 16.65 9.78 -13.82
CA ALA A 256 16.79 8.33 -13.89
C ALA A 256 15.82 7.64 -12.90
N ILE A 257 15.69 8.18 -11.69
CA ILE A 257 14.73 7.72 -10.69
C ILE A 257 13.30 7.87 -11.23
N GLN A 258 12.95 9.06 -11.73
CA GLN A 258 11.59 9.32 -12.26
C GLN A 258 11.26 8.38 -13.45
N ARG A 259 12.21 8.21 -14.36
CA ARG A 259 12.01 7.31 -15.51
C ARG A 259 11.88 5.85 -15.08
N ARG A 260 12.67 5.40 -14.11
CA ARG A 260 12.63 4.03 -13.58
C ARG A 260 11.23 3.67 -13.05
N VAL A 261 10.66 4.51 -12.17
CA VAL A 261 9.33 4.25 -11.61
C VAL A 261 8.24 4.30 -12.67
N ASN A 262 8.37 5.18 -13.67
CA ASN A 262 7.41 5.22 -14.79
C ASN A 262 7.48 3.98 -15.68
N LEU A 263 8.66 3.45 -15.99
CA LEU A 263 8.80 2.22 -16.78
C LEU A 263 8.20 1.01 -16.06
N ILE A 264 8.54 0.82 -14.78
CA ILE A 264 8.03 -0.29 -13.97
C ILE A 264 6.52 -0.15 -13.75
N GLY A 265 6.06 1.03 -13.32
CA GLY A 265 4.66 1.28 -13.04
C GLY A 265 3.79 1.15 -14.29
N ARG A 266 4.23 1.70 -15.43
CA ARG A 266 3.48 1.57 -16.69
C ARG A 266 3.43 0.13 -17.21
N TRP A 267 4.50 -0.65 -16.99
CA TRP A 267 4.50 -2.07 -17.30
C TRP A 267 3.46 -2.82 -16.46
N LEU A 268 3.45 -2.63 -15.13
CA LEU A 268 2.45 -3.25 -14.27
C LEU A 268 1.03 -2.78 -14.59
N ALA A 269 0.83 -1.50 -14.86
CA ALA A 269 -0.45 -0.93 -15.21
C ALA A 269 -1.04 -1.59 -16.47
N SER A 270 -0.19 -1.98 -17.43
CA SER A 270 -0.63 -2.72 -18.62
C SER A 270 -1.15 -4.12 -18.32
N GLN A 271 -0.91 -4.65 -17.11
CA GLN A 271 -1.37 -5.95 -16.64
C GLN A 271 -2.65 -5.86 -15.78
N THR A 272 -3.22 -4.68 -15.62
CA THR A 272 -4.45 -4.43 -14.87
C THR A 272 -5.67 -4.34 -15.78
N SER A 273 -6.87 -4.28 -15.19
CA SER A 273 -8.13 -4.07 -15.91
C SER A 273 -8.33 -2.63 -16.43
N ARG A 274 -7.43 -1.68 -16.08
CA ARG A 274 -7.51 -0.27 -16.50
C ARG A 274 -6.20 0.20 -17.15
N PRO A 275 -5.70 -0.46 -18.23
CA PRO A 275 -4.40 -0.17 -18.81
C PRO A 275 -4.36 1.21 -19.51
N ASP A 276 -5.51 1.76 -19.88
CA ASP A 276 -5.62 2.96 -20.72
C ASP A 276 -5.67 4.27 -19.93
N LEU A 277 -5.64 4.23 -18.58
CA LEU A 277 -5.49 5.44 -17.79
C LEU A 277 -4.15 6.15 -18.10
N PRO A 278 -4.10 7.47 -17.97
CA PRO A 278 -2.87 8.26 -18.18
C PRO A 278 -1.88 8.07 -17.03
N TRP A 279 -1.49 6.81 -16.81
CA TRP A 279 -0.62 6.41 -15.71
C TRP A 279 0.65 7.25 -15.63
N THR A 280 0.84 7.86 -14.48
CA THR A 280 1.94 8.78 -14.19
C THR A 280 2.51 8.48 -12.81
N PHE A 281 3.81 8.26 -12.74
CA PHE A 281 4.49 7.90 -11.51
C PHE A 281 5.55 8.95 -11.17
N GLY A 282 5.72 9.22 -9.87
CA GLY A 282 6.72 10.17 -9.40
C GLY A 282 7.32 9.76 -8.07
N VAL A 283 8.59 10.14 -7.87
CA VAL A 283 9.25 10.09 -6.56
C VAL A 283 9.38 11.51 -6.05
N ILE A 284 8.78 11.79 -4.89
CA ILE A 284 8.79 13.11 -4.24
C ILE A 284 9.85 13.19 -3.15
N ASP A 285 10.39 14.37 -2.93
CA ASP A 285 11.47 14.62 -1.97
C ASP A 285 10.93 14.76 -0.54
N ASP A 286 10.51 13.64 0.01
CA ASP A 286 10.09 13.47 1.40
C ASP A 286 10.81 12.29 2.02
N GLY A 287 11.35 12.46 3.24
CA GLY A 287 12.14 11.45 3.94
C GLY A 287 11.32 10.40 4.70
N GLU A 288 10.01 10.58 4.85
CA GLU A 288 9.13 9.58 5.45
C GLU A 288 8.89 8.40 4.50
N VAL A 289 8.40 7.31 5.02
CA VAL A 289 8.03 6.10 4.25
C VAL A 289 6.54 6.18 3.95
N ASN A 290 6.18 6.55 2.72
CA ASN A 290 4.77 6.59 2.29
C ASN A 290 4.63 6.54 0.77
N ALA A 291 3.38 6.31 0.29
CA ALA A 291 2.98 6.44 -1.10
C ALA A 291 1.56 7.01 -1.19
N PHE A 292 1.17 7.49 -2.36
CA PHE A 292 -0.12 8.10 -2.63
C PHE A 292 -0.65 7.65 -3.99
N ALA A 293 -1.85 7.10 -4.00
CA ALA A 293 -2.56 6.65 -5.20
C ALA A 293 -3.75 7.57 -5.52
N ALA A 294 -3.51 8.66 -6.23
CA ALA A 294 -4.58 9.58 -6.62
C ALA A 294 -5.41 9.01 -7.79
N PRO A 295 -6.73 9.30 -7.85
CA PRO A 295 -7.59 8.89 -8.96
C PRO A 295 -7.01 9.27 -10.32
N GLY A 296 -7.47 8.64 -11.40
CA GLY A 296 -7.03 8.97 -12.75
C GLY A 296 -5.62 8.51 -13.13
N GLY A 297 -4.94 7.74 -12.25
CA GLY A 297 -3.67 7.09 -12.59
C GLY A 297 -2.40 7.81 -12.11
N TYR A 298 -2.48 8.68 -11.12
CA TYR A 298 -1.31 9.36 -10.53
C TYR A 298 -0.86 8.66 -9.26
N ILE A 299 0.39 8.18 -9.25
CA ILE A 299 1.00 7.51 -8.10
C ILE A 299 2.31 8.21 -7.74
N LEU A 300 2.42 8.62 -6.48
CA LEU A 300 3.61 9.25 -5.94
C LEU A 300 4.16 8.41 -4.78
N ILE A 301 5.47 8.14 -4.80
CA ILE A 301 6.17 7.49 -3.69
C ILE A 301 7.18 8.47 -3.10
N THR A 302 7.32 8.45 -1.79
CA THR A 302 8.31 9.29 -1.12
C THR A 302 9.72 8.77 -1.36
N LYS A 303 10.69 9.67 -1.34
CA LYS A 303 12.10 9.30 -1.40
C LYS A 303 12.49 8.37 -0.26
N GLY A 304 11.92 8.61 0.95
CA GLY A 304 12.15 7.75 2.10
C GLY A 304 11.73 6.31 1.88
N LEU A 305 10.62 6.06 1.16
CA LEU A 305 10.21 4.72 0.75
C LEU A 305 11.09 4.21 -0.39
N TYR A 306 11.31 5.01 -1.44
CA TYR A 306 12.11 4.61 -2.60
C TYR A 306 13.52 4.16 -2.22
N ASP A 307 14.16 4.86 -1.27
CA ASP A 307 15.53 4.54 -0.80
C ASP A 307 15.62 3.19 -0.05
N LEU A 308 14.50 2.63 0.41
CA LEU A 308 14.45 1.28 0.97
C LEU A 308 14.43 0.19 -0.11
N LEU A 309 14.00 0.53 -1.34
CA LEU A 309 13.77 -0.42 -2.42
C LEU A 309 15.06 -0.61 -3.23
N THR A 310 15.61 -1.81 -3.19
CA THR A 310 16.93 -2.13 -3.75
C THR A 310 16.85 -2.80 -5.13
N SER A 311 15.67 -3.25 -5.55
CA SER A 311 15.45 -3.92 -6.84
C SER A 311 14.26 -3.33 -7.59
N ASP A 312 14.14 -3.61 -8.89
CA ASP A 312 12.96 -3.28 -9.69
C ASP A 312 11.72 -4.05 -9.21
N ALA A 313 11.90 -5.26 -8.72
CA ALA A 313 10.83 -6.09 -8.19
C ALA A 313 10.24 -5.52 -6.90
N GLU A 314 11.07 -4.98 -6.00
CA GLU A 314 10.60 -4.27 -4.80
C GLU A 314 9.86 -2.97 -5.15
N VAL A 315 10.35 -2.22 -6.15
CA VAL A 315 9.62 -1.04 -6.67
C VAL A 315 8.29 -1.47 -7.26
N ALA A 316 8.28 -2.55 -8.06
CA ALA A 316 7.08 -3.12 -8.63
C ALA A 316 6.06 -3.55 -7.56
N ALA A 317 6.53 -4.09 -6.41
CA ALA A 317 5.67 -4.51 -5.32
C ALA A 317 4.91 -3.34 -4.68
N VAL A 318 5.60 -2.22 -4.40
CA VAL A 318 4.97 -1.00 -3.89
C VAL A 318 4.01 -0.42 -4.92
N LEU A 319 4.47 -0.25 -6.17
CA LEU A 319 3.62 0.28 -7.22
C LEU A 319 2.40 -0.61 -7.51
N GLY A 320 2.53 -1.93 -7.40
CA GLY A 320 1.43 -2.88 -7.55
C GLY A 320 0.35 -2.71 -6.49
N HIS A 321 0.73 -2.40 -5.26
CA HIS A 321 -0.21 -2.07 -4.18
C HIS A 321 -0.96 -0.76 -4.49
N GLU A 322 -0.24 0.29 -4.84
CA GLU A 322 -0.83 1.60 -5.19
C GLU A 322 -1.70 1.54 -6.45
N LEU A 323 -1.27 0.78 -7.47
CA LEU A 323 -2.07 0.52 -8.67
C LEU A 323 -3.45 -0.08 -8.32
N SER A 324 -3.49 -0.99 -7.34
CA SER A 324 -4.76 -1.58 -6.90
C SER A 324 -5.74 -0.53 -6.40
N HIS A 325 -5.30 0.43 -5.61
CA HIS A 325 -6.16 1.50 -5.10
C HIS A 325 -6.75 2.36 -6.22
N VAL A 326 -5.95 2.66 -7.25
CA VAL A 326 -6.46 3.39 -8.43
C VAL A 326 -7.39 2.52 -9.26
N VAL A 327 -7.03 1.27 -9.53
CA VAL A 327 -7.85 0.34 -10.32
C VAL A 327 -9.21 0.12 -9.65
N GLN A 328 -9.24 -0.06 -8.34
CA GLN A 328 -10.44 -0.28 -7.54
C GLN A 328 -11.20 1.00 -7.17
N ARG A 329 -10.66 2.19 -7.50
CA ARG A 329 -11.25 3.49 -7.18
C ARG A 329 -11.36 3.79 -5.67
N ASP A 330 -10.50 3.18 -4.84
CA ASP A 330 -10.64 3.25 -3.38
C ASP A 330 -10.63 4.70 -2.86
N HIS A 331 -9.68 5.54 -3.28
CA HIS A 331 -9.63 6.95 -2.87
C HIS A 331 -10.75 7.79 -3.51
N TYR A 332 -11.15 7.49 -4.74
CA TYR A 332 -12.29 8.15 -5.36
C TYR A 332 -13.57 7.94 -4.53
N GLU A 333 -13.83 6.73 -4.05
CA GLU A 333 -14.99 6.43 -3.20
C GLU A 333 -14.94 7.19 -1.86
N VAL A 334 -13.76 7.33 -1.25
CA VAL A 334 -13.58 8.13 -0.02
C VAL A 334 -13.87 9.61 -0.29
N ILE A 335 -13.30 10.17 -1.36
CA ILE A 335 -13.52 11.57 -1.77
C ILE A 335 -15.01 11.82 -1.97
N ARG A 336 -15.67 10.99 -2.76
CA ARG A 336 -17.10 11.08 -3.05
C ARG A 336 -17.96 10.98 -1.79
N LYS A 337 -17.65 10.06 -0.88
CA LYS A 337 -18.36 9.92 0.40
C LYS A 337 -18.25 11.21 1.24
N GLN A 338 -17.08 11.81 1.31
CA GLN A 338 -16.86 13.05 2.06
C GLN A 338 -17.56 14.24 1.40
N GLU A 339 -17.54 14.32 0.06
CA GLU A 339 -18.28 15.30 -0.70
C GLU A 339 -19.79 15.26 -0.39
N LEU A 340 -20.37 14.05 -0.45
CA LEU A 340 -21.78 13.85 -0.13
C LEU A 340 -22.10 14.20 1.32
N GLN A 341 -21.22 13.91 2.26
CA GLN A 341 -21.39 14.28 3.66
C GLN A 341 -21.32 15.82 3.86
N ALA A 342 -20.41 16.48 3.16
CA ALA A 342 -20.30 17.94 3.20
C ALA A 342 -21.56 18.59 2.61
N ALA A 343 -21.99 18.14 1.43
CA ALA A 343 -23.21 18.62 0.78
C ALA A 343 -24.46 18.36 1.63
N GLY A 344 -24.57 17.20 2.31
CA GLY A 344 -25.67 16.91 3.23
C GLY A 344 -25.72 17.83 4.45
N ARG A 345 -24.56 18.15 5.06
CA ARG A 345 -24.48 19.13 6.17
C ARG A 345 -24.90 20.51 5.75
N GLU A 346 -24.52 20.92 4.56
CA GLU A 346 -24.81 22.23 4.02
C GLU A 346 -26.28 22.38 3.62
N ALA A 347 -26.89 21.32 3.06
CA ALA A 347 -28.33 21.30 2.80
C ALA A 347 -29.16 21.45 4.10
N VAL A 348 -28.69 20.88 5.20
CA VAL A 348 -29.30 21.06 6.53
C VAL A 348 -29.09 22.49 7.05
N MET A 349 -27.91 23.08 6.84
CA MET A 349 -27.62 24.45 7.27
C MET A 349 -28.26 25.50 6.36
N SER A 350 -28.44 25.24 5.06
CA SER A 350 -29.09 26.16 4.12
C SER A 350 -30.60 26.24 4.29
N GLN A 351 -31.23 25.32 5.01
CA GLN A 351 -32.61 25.47 5.45
C GLN A 351 -32.82 26.66 6.42
N VAL A 352 -31.72 27.15 6.99
CA VAL A 352 -31.74 28.37 7.85
C VAL A 352 -31.51 29.65 7.04
N ASN A 353 -31.04 29.57 5.78
CA ASN A 353 -30.75 30.74 4.95
C ASN A 353 -31.16 30.48 3.49
N THR A 354 -32.18 31.16 3.03
CA THR A 354 -32.78 31.09 1.69
C THR A 354 -31.79 31.50 0.60
N GLY A 355 -31.56 30.65 -0.41
CA GLY A 355 -30.90 31.01 -1.66
C GLY A 355 -30.25 29.87 -2.42
N GLY A 356 -30.85 29.48 -3.54
CA GLY A 356 -30.46 28.32 -4.32
C GLY A 356 -29.14 28.45 -5.08
N GLY A 357 -28.58 27.32 -5.47
CA GLY A 357 -27.59 27.21 -6.55
C GLY A 357 -26.13 26.97 -6.15
N LEU A 358 -25.80 26.77 -4.88
CA LEU A 358 -24.40 26.74 -4.40
C LEU A 358 -23.82 25.33 -4.15
N ALA A 359 -24.64 24.27 -4.14
CA ALA A 359 -24.21 22.93 -3.72
C ALA A 359 -23.04 22.36 -4.57
N GLY A 360 -23.05 22.58 -5.88
CA GLY A 360 -22.00 22.06 -6.77
C GLY A 360 -20.68 22.83 -6.69
N SER A 361 -20.71 24.15 -6.48
CA SER A 361 -19.49 24.97 -6.36
C SER A 361 -18.78 24.74 -5.03
N LEU A 362 -19.54 24.56 -3.95
CA LEU A 362 -19.03 24.33 -2.60
C LEU A 362 -18.42 22.94 -2.44
N ALA A 363 -19.01 21.93 -3.07
CA ALA A 363 -18.44 20.59 -3.13
C ALA A 363 -17.07 20.60 -3.85
N ARG A 364 -16.98 21.29 -4.99
CA ARG A 364 -15.72 21.48 -5.72
C ARG A 364 -14.68 22.22 -4.87
N GLU A 365 -15.05 23.32 -4.24
CA GLU A 365 -14.19 24.09 -3.34
C GLU A 365 -13.73 23.24 -2.13
N PHE A 366 -14.61 22.38 -1.58
CA PHE A 366 -14.26 21.45 -0.53
C PHE A 366 -13.19 20.46 -0.99
N ILE A 367 -13.34 19.87 -2.17
CA ILE A 367 -12.37 18.94 -2.74
C ILE A 367 -11.07 19.66 -3.06
N GLU A 368 -11.14 20.85 -3.64
CA GLU A 368 -9.95 21.66 -3.91
C GLU A 368 -9.16 21.98 -2.63
N ARG A 369 -9.81 22.27 -1.52
CA ARG A 369 -9.15 22.56 -0.24
C ARG A 369 -8.71 21.33 0.54
N ASN A 370 -9.47 20.25 0.49
CA ASN A 370 -9.27 19.09 1.36
C ASN A 370 -8.84 17.83 0.61
N GLY A 371 -8.99 17.78 -0.71
CA GLY A 371 -8.79 16.57 -1.49
C GLY A 371 -7.41 15.93 -1.28
N ALA A 372 -6.34 16.73 -1.31
CA ALA A 372 -4.99 16.22 -1.06
C ALA A 372 -4.83 15.67 0.38
N ALA A 373 -5.47 16.30 1.37
CA ALA A 373 -5.45 15.81 2.75
C ALA A 373 -6.28 14.53 2.93
N ILE A 374 -7.30 14.33 2.09
CA ILE A 374 -8.09 13.09 2.07
C ILE A 374 -7.21 11.89 1.68
N MET A 375 -6.18 12.10 0.87
CA MET A 375 -5.19 11.07 0.54
C MET A 375 -4.41 10.56 1.76
N MET A 376 -4.44 11.29 2.88
CA MET A 376 -3.90 10.85 4.17
C MET A 376 -4.92 10.13 5.04
N THR A 377 -6.15 9.93 4.56
CA THR A 377 -7.18 9.19 5.29
C THR A 377 -6.96 7.69 5.13
N GLN A 378 -6.96 6.96 6.24
CA GLN A 378 -6.86 5.52 6.20
C GLN A 378 -8.03 4.91 5.43
N LEU A 379 -7.73 4.08 4.45
CA LEU A 379 -8.71 3.30 3.71
C LEU A 379 -9.31 2.18 4.58
N ASP A 380 -10.41 1.59 4.12
CA ASP A 380 -10.98 0.40 4.75
C ASP A 380 -9.96 -0.74 4.76
N ARG A 381 -9.90 -1.49 5.86
CA ARG A 381 -8.96 -2.62 6.00
C ARG A 381 -9.12 -3.68 4.92
N ASN A 382 -10.34 -3.89 4.43
CA ASN A 382 -10.59 -4.85 3.35
C ASN A 382 -10.04 -4.33 2.02
N ALA A 383 -10.09 -3.01 1.78
CA ALA A 383 -9.46 -2.38 0.62
C ALA A 383 -7.94 -2.61 0.66
N GLU A 384 -7.30 -2.39 1.81
CA GLU A 384 -5.88 -2.63 2.02
C GLU A 384 -5.46 -4.09 1.81
N TYR A 385 -6.18 -5.04 2.41
CA TYR A 385 -5.88 -6.46 2.22
C TYR A 385 -6.17 -6.94 0.79
N ARG A 386 -7.13 -6.32 0.10
CA ARG A 386 -7.37 -6.53 -1.33
C ARG A 386 -6.22 -5.96 -2.17
N ALA A 387 -5.69 -4.79 -1.81
CA ALA A 387 -4.55 -4.18 -2.48
C ALA A 387 -3.28 -5.02 -2.32
N ASP A 388 -3.03 -5.59 -1.13
CA ASP A 388 -1.93 -6.53 -0.91
C ASP A 388 -2.06 -7.79 -1.78
N GLN A 389 -3.26 -8.32 -1.91
CA GLN A 389 -3.53 -9.46 -2.80
C GLN A 389 -3.31 -9.09 -4.27
N ALA A 390 -3.85 -7.94 -4.68
CA ALA A 390 -3.73 -7.45 -6.04
C ALA A 390 -2.26 -7.22 -6.43
N ALA A 391 -1.47 -6.64 -5.51
CA ALA A 391 -0.04 -6.46 -5.73
C ALA A 391 0.66 -7.78 -6.07
N GLY A 392 0.40 -8.86 -5.31
CA GLY A 392 0.95 -10.19 -5.62
C GLY A 392 0.53 -10.69 -7.01
N ILE A 393 -0.72 -10.45 -7.41
CA ILE A 393 -1.25 -10.84 -8.73
C ILE A 393 -0.61 -10.00 -9.84
N TYR A 394 -0.50 -8.68 -9.66
CA TYR A 394 0.12 -7.79 -10.66
C TYR A 394 1.62 -8.08 -10.80
N LEU A 395 2.31 -8.40 -9.70
CA LEU A 395 3.69 -8.88 -9.74
C LEU A 395 3.81 -10.14 -10.60
N ALA A 396 2.99 -11.16 -10.32
CA ALA A 396 3.01 -12.41 -11.11
C ALA A 396 2.70 -12.17 -12.59
N ARG A 397 1.68 -11.35 -12.88
CA ARG A 397 1.32 -10.97 -14.25
C ARG A 397 2.45 -10.21 -14.95
N GLY A 398 3.17 -9.36 -14.22
CA GLY A 398 4.31 -8.58 -14.73
C GLY A 398 5.62 -9.36 -14.81
N GLY A 399 5.65 -10.63 -14.42
CA GLY A 399 6.87 -11.47 -14.45
C GLY A 399 7.76 -11.34 -13.22
N PHE A 400 7.26 -10.72 -12.15
CA PHE A 400 7.94 -10.61 -10.85
C PHE A 400 7.48 -11.71 -9.88
N ASN A 401 8.24 -11.92 -8.82
CA ASN A 401 7.85 -12.85 -7.78
C ASN A 401 6.82 -12.21 -6.82
N PRO A 402 5.67 -12.85 -6.56
CA PRO A 402 4.66 -12.32 -5.62
C PRO A 402 5.17 -12.06 -4.19
N LEU A 403 6.24 -12.73 -3.76
CA LEU A 403 6.83 -12.54 -2.43
C LEU A 403 7.54 -11.20 -2.25
N GLU A 404 7.76 -10.43 -3.31
CA GLU A 404 8.43 -9.13 -3.21
C GLU A 404 7.67 -8.16 -2.31
N LEU A 405 6.33 -8.17 -2.36
CA LEU A 405 5.53 -7.36 -1.42
C LEU A 405 5.79 -7.79 0.03
N TYR A 406 5.83 -9.10 0.29
CA TYR A 406 6.10 -9.61 1.64
C TYR A 406 7.49 -9.18 2.13
N ALA A 407 8.50 -9.25 1.26
CA ALA A 407 9.86 -8.79 1.56
C ALA A 407 9.90 -7.29 1.87
N VAL A 408 9.21 -6.46 1.08
CA VAL A 408 9.10 -5.00 1.31
C VAL A 408 8.42 -4.69 2.63
N LEU A 409 7.30 -5.35 2.95
CA LEU A 409 6.61 -5.17 4.23
C LEU A 409 7.52 -5.54 5.42
N GLN A 410 8.29 -6.62 5.33
CA GLN A 410 9.26 -6.99 6.35
C GLN A 410 10.42 -5.98 6.47
N LYS A 411 10.89 -5.48 5.34
CA LYS A 411 11.92 -4.44 5.29
C LYS A 411 11.45 -3.14 5.98
N MET A 412 10.23 -2.71 5.71
CA MET A 412 9.62 -1.59 6.43
C MET A 412 9.45 -1.89 7.93
N ALA A 413 9.01 -3.10 8.29
CA ALA A 413 8.84 -3.51 9.68
C ALA A 413 10.16 -3.45 10.48
N SER A 414 11.30 -3.68 9.83
CA SER A 414 12.64 -3.60 10.45
C SER A 414 13.03 -2.19 10.88
N LEU A 415 12.37 -1.14 10.38
CA LEU A 415 12.56 0.24 10.85
C LEU A 415 12.02 0.46 12.26
N GLY A 416 11.17 -0.44 12.76
CA GLY A 416 10.51 -0.35 14.06
C GLY A 416 9.23 0.48 14.03
N SER A 417 8.27 0.10 14.87
CA SER A 417 6.95 0.74 14.93
C SER A 417 6.97 2.16 15.51
N SER A 418 8.02 2.54 16.19
CA SER A 418 8.22 3.87 16.80
C SER A 418 9.07 4.80 15.92
N SER A 419 9.50 4.37 14.75
CA SER A 419 10.28 5.22 13.83
C SER A 419 9.44 6.40 13.34
N SER A 420 9.96 7.62 13.46
CA SER A 420 9.33 8.83 12.94
C SER A 420 9.10 8.73 11.43
N ARG A 421 9.99 8.04 10.71
CA ARG A 421 9.87 7.81 9.27
C ARG A 421 8.64 6.98 8.87
N MET A 422 8.06 6.21 9.79
CA MET A 422 6.89 5.35 9.57
C MET A 422 5.57 6.01 9.99
N ALA A 423 5.62 7.22 10.55
CA ALA A 423 4.45 7.87 11.13
C ALA A 423 3.34 8.13 10.11
N SER A 424 3.70 8.55 8.91
CA SER A 424 2.77 8.80 7.81
C SER A 424 2.13 7.50 7.31
N LEU A 425 2.92 6.45 7.10
CA LEU A 425 2.42 5.15 6.65
C LEU A 425 1.35 4.57 7.61
N TYR A 426 1.57 4.67 8.92
CA TYR A 426 0.60 4.14 9.89
C TYR A 426 -0.68 4.97 10.03
N LYS A 427 -0.70 6.19 9.49
CA LYS A 427 -1.93 6.98 9.38
C LYS A 427 -2.78 6.56 8.18
N THR A 428 -2.13 6.15 7.10
CA THR A 428 -2.78 5.82 5.83
C THR A 428 -3.08 4.33 5.67
N HIS A 429 -2.25 3.46 6.25
CA HIS A 429 -2.33 2.00 6.10
C HIS A 429 -2.42 1.28 7.45
N PRO A 430 -2.98 0.06 7.48
CA PRO A 430 -2.96 -0.80 8.66
C PRO A 430 -1.54 -1.14 9.10
N PRO A 431 -1.33 -1.50 10.39
CA PRO A 431 -0.05 -1.96 10.88
C PRO A 431 0.51 -3.12 10.04
N LEU A 432 1.83 -3.09 9.78
CA LEU A 432 2.52 -4.05 8.90
C LEU A 432 2.38 -5.50 9.37
N ASP A 433 2.37 -5.75 10.69
CA ASP A 433 2.13 -7.08 11.25
C ASP A 433 0.78 -7.64 10.83
N LYS A 434 -0.28 -6.81 10.80
CA LYS A 434 -1.63 -7.21 10.37
C LYS A 434 -1.70 -7.50 8.89
N ARG A 435 -1.00 -6.73 8.07
CA ARG A 435 -0.89 -6.98 6.62
C ARG A 435 -0.18 -8.30 6.35
N LEU A 436 0.96 -8.53 7.00
CA LEU A 436 1.71 -9.78 6.92
C LEU A 436 0.91 -10.98 7.42
N ASP A 437 0.17 -10.85 8.54
CA ASP A 437 -0.72 -11.90 9.06
C ASP A 437 -1.85 -12.24 8.07
N ALA A 438 -2.40 -11.23 7.39
CA ALA A 438 -3.43 -11.43 6.38
C ALA A 438 -2.89 -12.19 5.16
N LEU A 439 -1.67 -11.85 4.71
CA LEU A 439 -0.98 -12.57 3.62
C LEU A 439 -0.70 -14.02 4.00
N ASP A 440 -0.18 -14.29 5.20
CA ASP A 440 0.09 -15.64 5.69
C ASP A 440 -1.18 -16.49 5.82
N LYS A 441 -2.26 -15.89 6.35
CA LYS A 441 -3.55 -16.57 6.52
C LYS A 441 -4.20 -16.93 5.19
N ARG A 442 -4.11 -16.03 4.21
CA ARG A 442 -4.66 -16.24 2.86
C ARG A 442 -3.85 -17.28 2.10
N GLY A 443 -2.52 -17.32 2.29
CA GLY A 443 -1.61 -18.08 1.47
C GLY A 443 -1.53 -17.51 0.04
N TYR A 444 -0.86 -18.23 -0.82
CA TYR A 444 -0.60 -17.75 -2.19
C TYR A 444 -1.52 -18.40 -3.25
N GLY A 445 -2.25 -19.49 -2.93
CA GLY A 445 -3.20 -20.10 -3.85
C GLY A 445 -2.62 -20.29 -5.26
N ASP A 446 -3.27 -19.68 -6.26
CA ASP A 446 -2.83 -19.72 -7.66
C ASP A 446 -1.48 -19.04 -7.90
N LEU A 447 -0.99 -18.23 -6.96
CA LEU A 447 0.33 -17.59 -7.03
C LEU A 447 1.47 -18.53 -6.62
N GLN A 448 1.18 -19.72 -6.04
CA GLN A 448 2.21 -20.65 -5.56
C GLN A 448 3.21 -21.02 -6.66
N ALA A 449 2.74 -21.21 -7.90
CA ALA A 449 3.57 -21.55 -9.05
C ALA A 449 4.59 -20.45 -9.44
N TYR A 450 4.44 -19.24 -8.90
CA TYR A 450 5.30 -18.10 -9.21
C TYR A 450 6.27 -17.73 -8.10
N LEU A 451 6.24 -18.44 -6.96
CA LEU A 451 7.08 -18.13 -5.80
C LEU A 451 8.55 -18.55 -5.98
N ASP A 452 8.84 -19.42 -6.94
CA ASP A 452 10.17 -19.95 -7.19
C ASP A 452 10.91 -19.26 -8.36
N ARG A 453 10.33 -18.17 -8.85
CA ARG A 453 10.91 -17.33 -9.90
C ARG A 453 12.07 -16.48 -9.42
#